data_b0dea257e5d66abc45fbb3ffefa11a60
#
_entry.id   b0dea257e5d66abc45fbb3ffefa11a60
#
_cell.length_a   1.000
_cell.length_b   1.000
_cell.length_c   1.000
_cell.angle_alpha   90.00
_cell.angle_beta   90.00
_cell.angle_gamma   90.00
#
_symmetry.space_group_name_H-M   'P 1'
#
loop_
_entity.id
_entity.type
_entity.pdbx_description
1 polymer ?
#
loop_
_entity_poly.entity_id
_entity_poly.type
_entity_poly.pdbx_seq_one_letter_code
_entity_poly.pdbx_strand_id
1 'polypeptide(L)'
;MTAAASTTATTPAFNPVAFRRELHAHAEPAFCEIGTAVRIKRELSRLPVRLILGEDAQDVSHVGAYPDADARQHWFELAVADGLDAGDAAFFRDHGTAIIAELAGDRPGPVWGLRTDIDALPIREAADSGHFPAREGFASPTGAMHACGHDCHAAIGVELLNRLSDHRFPGTLKVVFQPAEEGVRGAQTILDAHTTDDVTRMLAIHVMGNLPIGSFVASSVGGMATNKLHVEFAGRASHASAAPEEGRNALLAASAAAFGIMSLPRFSTADTRLNVGTLDGGDNVNIVPAHAALACEARADDDDVLVELVRRVENMIVHTAAAYEVDETHQITGRACTLRPDDELVDAIAAVADGCPGVESVIRTAPGLGSDDAHLLIRNAQQRGGLGAYLNVGCASPAPHHNDRFDADERSIAIGVAVLEGLLRAAS
;
A
#
# COMPACT_ATOMS: atom_id res chain seq x y z
N MET A 1 -16.92 -58.18 10.46
CA MET A 1 -17.26 -56.77 10.43
C MET A 1 -16.07 -55.99 10.95
N THR A 2 -15.21 -55.54 10.04
CA THR A 2 -14.02 -54.75 10.35
C THR A 2 -14.39 -53.26 10.25
N ALA A 3 -14.35 -52.55 11.37
CA ALA A 3 -14.57 -51.13 11.43
C ALA A 3 -13.38 -50.42 10.75
N ALA A 4 -13.66 -49.70 9.68
CA ALA A 4 -12.71 -48.80 9.05
C ALA A 4 -12.50 -47.58 9.98
N ALA A 5 -11.30 -47.47 10.52
CA ALA A 5 -10.89 -46.23 11.23
C ALA A 5 -10.78 -45.11 10.22
N SER A 6 -11.68 -44.11 10.32
CA SER A 6 -11.59 -42.83 9.64
C SER A 6 -10.43 -42.08 10.24
N THR A 7 -9.29 -42.02 9.56
CA THR A 7 -8.22 -41.09 9.84
C THR A 7 -8.67 -39.70 9.36
N THR A 8 -9.22 -38.91 10.26
CA THR A 8 -9.33 -37.45 10.04
C THR A 8 -7.92 -36.88 9.92
N ALA A 9 -7.49 -36.59 8.71
CA ALA A 9 -6.26 -35.84 8.47
C ALA A 9 -6.44 -34.48 9.18
N THR A 10 -5.71 -34.24 10.26
CA THR A 10 -5.65 -32.94 10.91
C THR A 10 -4.99 -32.00 9.92
N THR A 11 -5.73 -30.96 9.49
CA THR A 11 -5.14 -29.85 8.72
C THR A 11 -3.94 -29.34 9.51
N PRO A 12 -2.75 -29.22 8.90
CA PRO A 12 -1.60 -28.69 9.61
C PRO A 12 -1.91 -27.26 10.12
N ALA A 13 -1.41 -26.95 11.31
CA ALA A 13 -1.55 -25.62 11.88
C ALA A 13 -0.91 -24.59 10.94
N PHE A 14 -1.52 -23.42 10.82
CA PHE A 14 -0.98 -22.30 10.02
C PHE A 14 0.43 -21.92 10.50
N ASN A 15 1.35 -21.74 9.57
CA ASN A 15 2.72 -21.30 9.85
C ASN A 15 2.97 -19.95 9.18
N PRO A 16 2.97 -18.84 9.93
CA PRO A 16 3.09 -17.50 9.36
C PRO A 16 4.44 -17.25 8.68
N VAL A 17 5.53 -17.88 9.14
CA VAL A 17 6.86 -17.76 8.52
C VAL A 17 6.88 -18.49 7.16
N ALA A 18 6.33 -19.69 7.07
CA ALA A 18 6.24 -20.41 5.80
C ALA A 18 5.35 -19.64 4.81
N PHE A 19 4.24 -19.08 5.29
CA PHE A 19 3.34 -18.26 4.47
C PHE A 19 4.01 -16.97 3.99
N ARG A 20 4.73 -16.25 4.86
CA ARG A 20 5.54 -15.09 4.48
C ARG A 20 6.52 -15.45 3.36
N ARG A 21 7.26 -16.56 3.48
CA ARG A 21 8.21 -17.00 2.46
C ARG A 21 7.54 -17.39 1.15
N GLU A 22 6.34 -17.96 1.20
CA GLU A 22 5.53 -18.24 0.01
C GLU A 22 5.16 -16.95 -0.72
N LEU A 23 4.69 -15.92 0.01
CA LEU A 23 4.38 -14.62 -0.58
C LEU A 23 5.63 -13.94 -1.16
N HIS A 24 6.74 -13.98 -0.42
CA HIS A 24 8.02 -13.39 -0.86
C HIS A 24 8.50 -13.96 -2.18
N ALA A 25 8.46 -15.29 -2.32
CA ALA A 25 8.87 -15.99 -3.54
C ALA A 25 7.98 -15.67 -4.75
N HIS A 26 6.77 -15.17 -4.54
CA HIS A 26 5.79 -14.86 -5.58
C HIS A 26 5.36 -13.39 -5.52
N ALA A 27 6.31 -12.50 -5.25
CA ALA A 27 6.08 -11.07 -5.13
C ALA A 27 5.45 -10.49 -6.41
N GLU A 28 4.42 -9.65 -6.25
CA GLU A 28 3.60 -9.08 -7.32
C GLU A 28 3.43 -7.58 -7.12
N PRO A 29 3.50 -6.75 -8.19
CA PRO A 29 3.41 -5.30 -8.06
C PRO A 29 1.98 -4.80 -7.86
N ALA A 30 1.88 -3.54 -7.50
CA ALA A 30 0.66 -2.81 -7.20
C ALA A 30 -0.50 -3.04 -8.19
N PHE A 31 -1.67 -3.43 -7.67
CA PHE A 31 -2.89 -3.82 -8.40
C PHE A 31 -2.74 -5.07 -9.30
N CYS A 32 -1.63 -5.77 -9.20
CA CYS A 32 -1.38 -7.04 -9.87
C CYS A 32 -1.11 -8.18 -8.86
N GLU A 33 -1.46 -8.01 -7.60
CA GLU A 33 -1.26 -8.96 -6.49
C GLU A 33 -2.24 -10.16 -6.58
N ILE A 34 -2.42 -10.71 -7.79
CA ILE A 34 -3.44 -11.73 -8.08
C ILE A 34 -3.14 -13.03 -7.34
N GLY A 35 -1.93 -13.55 -7.48
CA GLY A 35 -1.52 -14.77 -6.80
C GLY A 35 -1.40 -14.59 -5.29
N THR A 36 -0.98 -13.42 -4.82
CA THR A 36 -0.95 -13.02 -3.42
C THR A 36 -2.35 -13.04 -2.82
N ALA A 37 -3.33 -12.43 -3.49
CA ALA A 37 -4.74 -12.42 -3.06
C ALA A 37 -5.35 -13.84 -3.02
N VAL A 38 -5.06 -14.68 -4.01
CA VAL A 38 -5.50 -16.08 -4.01
C VAL A 38 -4.90 -16.85 -2.81
N ARG A 39 -3.60 -16.66 -2.51
CA ARG A 39 -2.93 -17.30 -1.38
C ARG A 39 -3.52 -16.83 -0.04
N ILE A 40 -3.74 -15.55 0.14
CA ILE A 40 -4.40 -14.97 1.32
C ILE A 40 -5.82 -15.53 1.46
N LYS A 41 -6.64 -15.48 0.41
CA LYS A 41 -8.00 -16.03 0.40
C LYS A 41 -8.01 -17.52 0.76
N ARG A 42 -7.05 -18.31 0.26
CA ARG A 42 -6.91 -19.74 0.57
C ARG A 42 -6.75 -19.98 2.07
N GLU A 43 -5.90 -19.23 2.76
CA GLU A 43 -5.71 -19.38 4.20
C GLU A 43 -6.91 -18.87 4.99
N LEU A 44 -7.48 -17.72 4.61
CA LEU A 44 -8.64 -17.13 5.26
C LEU A 44 -9.91 -18.01 5.13
N SER A 45 -10.05 -18.75 4.03
CA SER A 45 -11.19 -19.66 3.81
C SER A 45 -11.25 -20.83 4.80
N ARG A 46 -10.19 -21.04 5.57
CA ARG A 46 -10.11 -22.06 6.64
C ARG A 46 -10.56 -21.51 8.00
N LEU A 47 -10.77 -20.20 8.11
CA LEU A 47 -11.09 -19.49 9.33
C LEU A 47 -12.56 -19.09 9.36
N PRO A 48 -13.14 -18.85 10.56
CA PRO A 48 -14.54 -18.44 10.71
C PRO A 48 -14.73 -16.93 10.41
N VAL A 49 -14.25 -16.46 9.28
CA VAL A 49 -14.27 -15.05 8.86
C VAL A 49 -15.25 -14.84 7.71
N ARG A 50 -15.88 -13.68 7.64
CA ARG A 50 -16.60 -13.21 6.46
C ARG A 50 -15.61 -12.49 5.54
N LEU A 51 -15.48 -12.96 4.29
CA LEU A 51 -14.66 -12.30 3.28
C LEU A 51 -15.51 -11.31 2.49
N ILE A 52 -14.96 -10.12 2.29
CA ILE A 52 -15.48 -9.05 1.44
C ILE A 52 -14.45 -8.87 0.34
N LEU A 53 -14.86 -8.99 -0.92
CA LEU A 53 -14.00 -9.08 -2.09
C LEU A 53 -14.57 -8.25 -3.24
N GLY A 54 -13.77 -7.99 -4.27
CA GLY A 54 -14.19 -7.28 -5.48
C GLY A 54 -14.62 -5.85 -5.17
N GLU A 55 -15.69 -5.40 -5.82
CA GLU A 55 -16.20 -4.03 -5.73
C GLU A 55 -16.69 -3.66 -4.32
N ASP A 56 -17.05 -4.65 -3.49
CA ASP A 56 -17.38 -4.43 -2.08
C ASP A 56 -16.14 -4.16 -1.23
N ALA A 57 -14.94 -4.57 -1.67
CA ALA A 57 -13.69 -4.36 -0.95
C ALA A 57 -12.92 -3.14 -1.47
N GLN A 58 -13.02 -2.85 -2.77
CA GLN A 58 -12.32 -1.71 -3.40
C GLN A 58 -13.05 -1.21 -4.63
N ASP A 59 -13.04 0.11 -4.86
CA ASP A 59 -13.48 0.74 -6.10
C ASP A 59 -12.27 1.28 -6.86
N VAL A 60 -11.96 0.67 -8.01
CA VAL A 60 -10.84 1.07 -8.86
C VAL A 60 -11.23 2.01 -10.00
N SER A 61 -12.49 2.41 -10.09
CA SER A 61 -13.03 3.18 -11.22
C SER A 61 -12.36 4.57 -11.40
N HIS A 62 -11.78 5.11 -10.34
CA HIS A 62 -11.15 6.44 -10.32
C HIS A 62 -9.63 6.38 -10.10
N VAL A 63 -9.03 5.18 -10.14
CA VAL A 63 -7.58 5.04 -9.93
C VAL A 63 -6.81 5.53 -11.14
N GLY A 64 -6.02 6.56 -10.94
CA GLY A 64 -5.00 6.95 -11.91
C GLY A 64 -3.87 5.91 -11.97
N ALA A 65 -3.42 5.56 -13.18
CA ALA A 65 -2.37 4.56 -13.42
C ALA A 65 -2.73 3.15 -12.90
N TYR A 66 -3.99 2.73 -13.06
CA TYR A 66 -4.38 1.33 -12.90
C TYR A 66 -3.72 0.49 -14.01
N PRO A 67 -3.17 -0.70 -13.72
CA PRO A 67 -2.52 -1.54 -14.73
C PRO A 67 -3.48 -1.88 -15.87
N ASP A 68 -2.96 -1.87 -17.09
CA ASP A 68 -3.73 -2.28 -18.26
C ASP A 68 -4.10 -3.77 -18.25
N ALA A 69 -4.92 -4.18 -19.21
CA ALA A 69 -5.41 -5.57 -19.29
C ALA A 69 -4.27 -6.57 -19.55
N ASP A 70 -3.25 -6.17 -20.32
CA ASP A 70 -2.13 -7.05 -20.68
C ASP A 70 -1.22 -7.29 -19.46
N ALA A 71 -0.94 -6.24 -18.68
CA ALA A 71 -0.18 -6.36 -17.43
C ALA A 71 -0.91 -7.27 -16.42
N ARG A 72 -2.21 -7.07 -16.21
CA ARG A 72 -3.01 -7.93 -15.32
C ARG A 72 -3.13 -9.36 -15.82
N GLN A 73 -3.23 -9.56 -17.13
CA GLN A 73 -3.26 -10.88 -17.75
C GLN A 73 -1.94 -11.62 -17.53
N HIS A 74 -0.81 -10.94 -17.66
CA HIS A 74 0.51 -11.52 -17.39
C HIS A 74 0.61 -12.10 -15.97
N TRP A 75 0.21 -11.34 -14.95
CA TRP A 75 0.26 -11.80 -13.55
C TRP A 75 -0.77 -12.91 -13.25
N PHE A 76 -1.93 -12.87 -13.89
CA PHE A 76 -2.89 -13.98 -13.85
C PHE A 76 -2.27 -15.28 -14.40
N GLU A 77 -1.58 -15.22 -15.54
CA GLU A 77 -0.95 -16.39 -16.15
C GLU A 77 0.15 -16.97 -15.25
N LEU A 78 0.95 -16.12 -14.58
CA LEU A 78 1.93 -16.56 -13.60
C LEU A 78 1.24 -17.25 -12.41
N ALA A 79 0.19 -16.70 -11.85
CA ALA A 79 -0.55 -17.29 -10.74
C ALA A 79 -1.12 -18.67 -11.09
N VAL A 80 -1.68 -18.82 -12.29
CA VAL A 80 -2.18 -20.13 -12.77
C VAL A 80 -1.05 -21.11 -13.04
N ALA A 81 0.09 -20.66 -13.58
CA ALA A 81 1.26 -21.50 -13.81
C ALA A 81 1.87 -22.03 -12.50
N ASP A 82 1.75 -21.29 -11.40
CA ASP A 82 2.11 -21.70 -10.04
C ASP A 82 1.11 -22.69 -9.42
N GLY A 83 0.08 -23.09 -10.15
CA GLY A 83 -0.93 -24.06 -9.71
C GLY A 83 -2.02 -23.51 -8.81
N LEU A 84 -2.20 -22.18 -8.75
CA LEU A 84 -3.31 -21.57 -8.03
C LEU A 84 -4.64 -21.77 -8.77
N ASP A 85 -5.75 -21.68 -8.03
CA ASP A 85 -7.08 -21.82 -8.61
C ASP A 85 -7.36 -20.75 -9.67
N ALA A 86 -7.63 -21.18 -10.91
CA ALA A 86 -7.80 -20.29 -12.05
C ALA A 86 -9.08 -19.44 -11.95
N GLY A 87 -10.11 -19.94 -11.25
CA GLY A 87 -11.35 -19.20 -11.01
C GLY A 87 -11.13 -18.03 -10.03
N ASP A 88 -10.43 -18.31 -8.93
CA ASP A 88 -10.06 -17.28 -7.96
C ASP A 88 -9.08 -16.25 -8.57
N ALA A 89 -8.09 -16.72 -9.33
CA ALA A 89 -7.16 -15.83 -10.02
C ALA A 89 -7.86 -14.92 -11.05
N ALA A 90 -8.81 -15.46 -11.83
CA ALA A 90 -9.62 -14.67 -12.77
C ALA A 90 -10.49 -13.64 -12.04
N PHE A 91 -11.09 -14.02 -10.90
CA PHE A 91 -11.85 -13.09 -10.08
C PHE A 91 -10.99 -11.89 -9.65
N PHE A 92 -9.81 -12.12 -9.07
CA PHE A 92 -8.95 -11.03 -8.61
C PHE A 92 -8.36 -10.20 -9.75
N ARG A 93 -8.09 -10.80 -10.92
CA ARG A 93 -7.71 -10.04 -12.12
C ARG A 93 -8.78 -9.04 -12.55
N ASP A 94 -10.05 -9.45 -12.48
CA ASP A 94 -11.17 -8.70 -13.08
C ASP A 94 -11.83 -7.73 -12.08
N HIS A 95 -11.81 -8.04 -10.76
CA HIS A 95 -12.55 -7.32 -9.73
C HIS A 95 -11.66 -6.65 -8.69
N GLY A 96 -10.31 -6.72 -8.85
CA GLY A 96 -9.34 -6.13 -7.92
C GLY A 96 -8.90 -7.07 -6.79
N THR A 97 -7.75 -6.76 -6.19
CA THR A 97 -6.97 -7.66 -5.33
C THR A 97 -7.12 -7.41 -3.83
N ALA A 98 -7.90 -6.39 -3.42
CA ALA A 98 -8.19 -6.14 -2.01
C ALA A 98 -9.04 -7.26 -1.39
N ILE A 99 -8.73 -7.58 -0.13
CA ILE A 99 -9.50 -8.50 0.70
C ILE A 99 -9.76 -7.83 2.04
N ILE A 100 -11.03 -7.83 2.49
CA ILE A 100 -11.37 -7.46 3.86
C ILE A 100 -11.92 -8.71 4.55
N ALA A 101 -11.23 -9.14 5.62
CA ALA A 101 -11.66 -10.27 6.43
C ALA A 101 -12.27 -9.78 7.73
N GLU A 102 -13.54 -10.07 7.95
CA GLU A 102 -14.31 -9.64 9.12
C GLU A 102 -14.50 -10.82 10.08
N LEU A 103 -14.12 -10.62 11.33
CA LEU A 103 -14.27 -11.56 12.42
C LEU A 103 -15.03 -10.91 13.59
N ALA A 104 -16.17 -11.47 13.97
CA ALA A 104 -16.93 -10.99 15.13
C ALA A 104 -16.38 -11.60 16.43
N GLY A 105 -16.24 -10.78 17.47
CA GLY A 105 -15.92 -11.23 18.82
C GLY A 105 -17.13 -11.77 19.58
N ASP A 106 -16.92 -12.21 20.82
CA ASP A 106 -17.93 -12.87 21.66
C ASP A 106 -18.81 -11.91 22.48
N ARG A 107 -18.52 -10.60 22.46
CA ARG A 107 -19.25 -9.56 23.21
C ARG A 107 -19.20 -8.21 22.49
N PRO A 108 -20.16 -7.29 22.79
CA PRO A 108 -20.15 -5.94 22.23
C PRO A 108 -18.81 -5.21 22.48
N GLY A 109 -18.40 -4.37 21.55
CA GLY A 109 -17.19 -3.59 21.64
C GLY A 109 -16.95 -2.75 20.38
N PRO A 110 -15.76 -2.18 20.22
CA PRO A 110 -15.41 -1.36 19.05
C PRO A 110 -15.32 -2.17 17.77
N VAL A 111 -15.47 -1.50 16.64
CA VAL A 111 -15.09 -2.05 15.33
C VAL A 111 -13.64 -1.68 15.08
N TRP A 112 -12.78 -2.68 15.11
CA TRP A 112 -11.35 -2.55 14.82
C TRP A 112 -11.10 -2.72 13.32
N GLY A 113 -10.29 -1.84 12.75
CA GLY A 113 -9.66 -2.03 11.45
C GLY A 113 -8.17 -2.28 11.65
N LEU A 114 -7.62 -3.27 10.98
CA LEU A 114 -6.18 -3.46 10.84
C LEU A 114 -5.81 -3.47 9.37
N ARG A 115 -5.05 -2.49 8.93
CA ARG A 115 -4.49 -2.46 7.56
C ARG A 115 -3.17 -3.20 7.53
N THR A 116 -3.08 -4.13 6.57
CA THR A 116 -1.85 -4.78 6.11
C THR A 116 -1.78 -4.63 4.59
N ASP A 117 -0.70 -4.08 4.07
CA ASP A 117 -0.45 -4.00 2.64
C ASP A 117 0.06 -5.34 2.08
N ILE A 118 -0.05 -5.53 0.76
CA ILE A 118 0.24 -6.83 0.14
C ILE A 118 1.02 -6.74 -1.17
N ASP A 119 1.28 -5.55 -1.69
CA ASP A 119 2.00 -5.35 -2.95
C ASP A 119 3.52 -5.38 -2.79
N ALA A 120 4.22 -5.47 -3.90
CA ALA A 120 5.66 -5.52 -3.99
C ALA A 120 6.19 -4.44 -4.95
N LEU A 121 7.48 -4.15 -4.82
CA LEU A 121 8.19 -3.21 -5.67
C LEU A 121 8.73 -3.89 -6.95
N PRO A 122 8.80 -3.19 -8.08
CA PRO A 122 9.44 -3.69 -9.31
C PRO A 122 10.97 -3.65 -9.18
N ILE A 123 11.48 -4.39 -8.21
CA ILE A 123 12.92 -4.53 -7.91
C ILE A 123 13.33 -5.97 -8.18
N ARG A 124 14.42 -6.14 -8.93
CA ARG A 124 15.01 -7.47 -9.13
C ARG A 124 15.83 -7.83 -7.90
N GLU A 125 15.39 -8.83 -7.18
CA GLU A 125 15.99 -9.31 -5.94
C GLU A 125 17.38 -9.91 -6.18
N ALA A 126 18.28 -9.74 -5.20
CA ALA A 126 19.61 -10.32 -5.22
C ALA A 126 19.57 -11.85 -5.16
N ALA A 127 20.23 -12.54 -6.10
CA ALA A 127 20.19 -14.00 -6.25
C ALA A 127 21.43 -14.72 -5.71
N ASP A 128 22.40 -14.02 -5.14
CA ASP A 128 23.62 -14.64 -4.60
C ASP A 128 23.42 -15.17 -3.17
N SER A 129 24.24 -16.14 -2.78
CA SER A 129 24.14 -16.83 -1.48
C SER A 129 24.41 -15.95 -0.25
N GLY A 130 24.85 -14.72 -0.42
CA GLY A 130 24.98 -13.72 0.65
C GLY A 130 23.63 -13.13 1.07
N HIS A 131 22.63 -13.24 0.21
CA HIS A 131 21.26 -12.81 0.50
C HIS A 131 20.47 -13.98 1.12
N PHE A 132 19.83 -13.74 2.30
CA PHE A 132 19.16 -14.81 3.05
C PHE A 132 18.02 -15.48 2.27
N PRO A 133 17.08 -14.76 1.62
CA PRO A 133 16.04 -15.38 0.80
C PRO A 133 16.59 -16.27 -0.32
N ALA A 134 17.65 -15.83 -1.01
CA ALA A 134 18.28 -16.63 -2.07
C ALA A 134 18.93 -17.91 -1.51
N ARG A 135 19.61 -17.81 -0.38
CA ARG A 135 20.24 -18.96 0.28
C ARG A 135 19.23 -19.99 0.77
N GLU A 136 18.09 -19.53 1.30
CA GLU A 136 17.03 -20.39 1.83
C GLU A 136 16.01 -20.81 0.75
N GLY A 137 16.17 -20.36 -0.49
CA GLY A 137 15.39 -20.80 -1.64
C GLY A 137 14.00 -20.17 -1.78
N PHE A 138 13.80 -18.96 -1.21
CA PHE A 138 12.52 -18.22 -1.35
C PHE A 138 12.67 -16.82 -1.94
N ALA A 139 13.83 -16.45 -2.49
CA ALA A 139 13.98 -15.20 -3.24
C ALA A 139 13.04 -15.16 -4.46
N SER A 140 12.49 -14.01 -4.75
CA SER A 140 11.53 -13.80 -5.84
C SER A 140 12.18 -13.86 -7.22
N PRO A 141 11.74 -14.73 -8.14
CA PRO A 141 12.19 -14.76 -9.52
C PRO A 141 11.36 -13.85 -10.44
N THR A 142 10.29 -13.21 -9.95
CA THR A 142 9.26 -12.55 -10.77
C THR A 142 9.69 -11.21 -11.37
N GLY A 143 10.78 -10.62 -10.88
CA GLY A 143 11.17 -9.25 -11.20
C GLY A 143 10.53 -8.20 -10.29
N ALA A 144 9.68 -8.63 -9.35
CA ALA A 144 9.20 -7.86 -8.22
C ALA A 144 9.75 -8.45 -6.91
N MET A 145 9.82 -7.64 -5.85
CA MET A 145 10.39 -8.02 -4.55
C MET A 145 9.62 -7.33 -3.42
N HIS A 146 9.34 -8.08 -2.33
CA HIS A 146 8.85 -7.49 -1.09
C HIS A 146 9.97 -6.75 -0.34
N ALA A 147 10.50 -5.69 -0.98
CA ALA A 147 11.59 -4.88 -0.44
C ALA A 147 11.15 -3.85 0.63
N CYS A 148 9.87 -3.92 1.04
CA CYS A 148 9.30 -3.12 2.12
C CYS A 148 8.69 -3.98 3.25
N GLY A 149 8.63 -5.32 3.09
CA GLY A 149 8.17 -6.24 4.13
C GLY A 149 6.65 -6.48 4.16
N HIS A 150 5.94 -6.18 3.08
CA HIS A 150 4.48 -6.36 2.99
C HIS A 150 4.07 -7.84 3.07
N ASP A 151 4.94 -8.77 2.70
CA ASP A 151 4.80 -10.21 2.95
C ASP A 151 4.70 -10.54 4.44
N CYS A 152 5.46 -9.83 5.30
CA CYS A 152 5.35 -9.95 6.75
C CYS A 152 4.03 -9.36 7.26
N HIS A 153 3.58 -8.23 6.71
CA HIS A 153 2.33 -7.60 7.11
C HIS A 153 1.13 -8.49 6.78
N ALA A 154 1.07 -9.07 5.58
CA ALA A 154 0.06 -10.04 5.21
C ALA A 154 0.07 -11.27 6.16
N ALA A 155 1.25 -11.80 6.48
CA ALA A 155 1.39 -12.91 7.40
C ALA A 155 0.92 -12.58 8.83
N ILE A 156 1.18 -11.35 9.31
CA ILE A 156 0.66 -10.83 10.59
C ILE A 156 -0.88 -10.80 10.56
N GLY A 157 -1.49 -10.29 9.49
CA GLY A 157 -2.93 -10.19 9.36
C GLY A 157 -3.62 -11.56 9.40
N VAL A 158 -3.11 -12.53 8.65
CA VAL A 158 -3.66 -13.91 8.61
C VAL A 158 -3.48 -14.60 9.96
N GLU A 159 -2.27 -14.53 10.58
CA GLU A 159 -2.02 -15.17 11.88
C GLU A 159 -2.84 -14.54 13.00
N LEU A 160 -3.05 -13.23 12.99
CA LEU A 160 -3.92 -12.58 13.97
C LEU A 160 -5.35 -13.10 13.90
N LEU A 161 -5.92 -13.23 12.69
CA LEU A 161 -7.25 -13.82 12.50
C LEU A 161 -7.30 -15.30 12.93
N ASN A 162 -6.24 -16.06 12.67
CA ASN A 162 -6.12 -17.44 13.10
C ASN A 162 -6.14 -17.53 14.64
N ARG A 163 -5.38 -16.71 15.36
CA ARG A 163 -5.36 -16.67 16.83
C ARG A 163 -6.66 -16.22 17.46
N LEU A 164 -7.35 -15.28 16.81
CA LEU A 164 -8.62 -14.74 17.28
C LEU A 164 -9.85 -15.59 16.82
N SER A 165 -9.64 -16.69 16.12
CA SER A 165 -10.70 -17.59 15.66
C SER A 165 -11.49 -18.25 16.79
N ASP A 166 -11.02 -18.14 18.04
CA ASP A 166 -11.75 -18.50 19.26
C ASP A 166 -12.82 -17.44 19.66
N HIS A 167 -12.90 -16.32 18.95
CA HIS A 167 -13.81 -15.19 19.16
C HIS A 167 -13.70 -14.47 20.52
N ARG A 168 -12.70 -14.77 21.36
CA ARG A 168 -12.56 -14.22 22.73
C ARG A 168 -11.99 -12.80 22.75
N PHE A 169 -12.70 -11.86 22.12
CA PHE A 169 -12.41 -10.44 22.15
C PHE A 169 -13.71 -9.62 22.00
N PRO A 170 -13.74 -8.33 22.42
CA PRO A 170 -14.93 -7.50 22.24
C PRO A 170 -14.97 -6.86 20.84
N GLY A 171 -16.19 -6.74 20.31
CA GLY A 171 -16.45 -6.02 19.07
C GLY A 171 -16.24 -6.85 17.81
N THR A 172 -15.74 -6.22 16.76
CA THR A 172 -15.49 -6.83 15.45
C THR A 172 -14.10 -6.42 14.97
N LEU A 173 -13.36 -7.35 14.37
CA LEU A 173 -12.10 -7.06 13.68
C LEU A 173 -12.31 -7.15 12.17
N LYS A 174 -11.92 -6.11 11.45
CA LYS A 174 -11.76 -6.09 9.99
C LYS A 174 -10.27 -6.00 9.65
N VAL A 175 -9.68 -7.07 9.13
CA VAL A 175 -8.32 -7.03 8.57
C VAL A 175 -8.43 -6.67 7.09
N VAL A 176 -7.82 -5.57 6.73
CA VAL A 176 -7.78 -5.01 5.38
C VAL A 176 -6.46 -5.40 4.74
N PHE A 177 -6.46 -6.36 3.83
CA PHE A 177 -5.32 -6.71 2.99
C PHE A 177 -5.35 -5.75 1.79
N GLN A 178 -4.58 -4.68 1.92
CA GLN A 178 -4.60 -3.55 0.99
C GLN A 178 -3.61 -3.74 -0.15
N PRO A 179 -4.04 -3.68 -1.43
CA PRO A 179 -3.13 -3.59 -2.56
C PRO A 179 -2.51 -2.21 -2.70
N ALA A 180 -1.46 -2.12 -3.52
CA ALA A 180 -0.96 -0.89 -4.13
C ALA A 180 -0.59 0.23 -3.12
N GLU A 181 0.03 -0.12 -2.00
CA GLU A 181 0.62 0.87 -1.10
C GLU A 181 1.76 1.61 -1.79
N GLU A 182 2.62 0.89 -2.49
CA GLU A 182 3.76 1.43 -3.22
C GLU A 182 3.29 2.37 -4.34
N GLY A 183 3.46 3.63 -4.08
CA GLY A 183 2.89 4.67 -4.93
C GLY A 183 1.70 5.40 -4.31
N VAL A 184 1.24 5.01 -3.11
CA VAL A 184 0.14 5.61 -2.31
C VAL A 184 -1.19 5.63 -3.07
N ARG A 185 -1.62 4.47 -3.59
CA ARG A 185 -2.77 4.34 -4.51
C ARG A 185 -3.91 3.47 -3.98
N GLY A 186 -3.61 2.50 -3.10
CA GLY A 186 -4.54 1.45 -2.72
C GLY A 186 -5.59 1.86 -1.68
N ALA A 187 -5.20 2.61 -0.65
CA ALA A 187 -6.10 2.96 0.45
C ALA A 187 -7.33 3.77 -0.01
N GLN A 188 -7.17 4.65 -1.02
CA GLN A 188 -8.29 5.42 -1.55
C GLN A 188 -9.36 4.51 -2.17
N THR A 189 -8.96 3.43 -2.86
CA THR A 189 -9.92 2.49 -3.47
C THR A 189 -10.78 1.76 -2.43
N ILE A 190 -10.21 1.50 -1.25
CA ILE A 190 -10.90 0.88 -0.12
C ILE A 190 -11.88 1.87 0.52
N LEU A 191 -11.48 3.15 0.64
CA LEU A 191 -12.36 4.21 1.12
C LEU A 191 -13.54 4.43 0.17
N ASP A 192 -13.31 4.40 -1.14
CA ASP A 192 -14.36 4.59 -2.15
C ASP A 192 -15.39 3.44 -2.15
N ALA A 193 -15.01 2.24 -1.69
CA ALA A 193 -15.93 1.12 -1.46
C ALA A 193 -16.74 1.23 -0.16
N HIS A 194 -16.45 2.19 0.73
CA HIS A 194 -17.18 2.46 1.98
C HIS A 194 -17.26 1.33 3.01
N THR A 195 -16.55 0.22 2.82
CA THR A 195 -16.67 -0.98 3.68
C THR A 195 -15.99 -0.81 5.03
N THR A 196 -15.12 0.20 5.17
CA THR A 196 -14.44 0.53 6.42
C THR A 196 -15.05 1.72 7.17
N ASP A 197 -16.19 2.24 6.72
CA ASP A 197 -16.83 3.45 7.28
C ASP A 197 -17.34 3.30 8.72
N ASP A 198 -17.58 2.08 9.18
CA ASP A 198 -18.00 1.74 10.54
C ASP A 198 -16.82 1.48 11.51
N VAL A 199 -15.58 1.52 11.02
CA VAL A 199 -14.40 1.31 11.85
C VAL A 199 -14.22 2.45 12.85
N THR A 200 -14.13 2.10 14.15
CA THR A 200 -13.98 3.05 15.25
C THR A 200 -12.57 3.07 15.85
N ARG A 201 -11.75 2.08 15.52
CA ARG A 201 -10.33 1.98 15.92
C ARG A 201 -9.53 1.50 14.72
N MET A 202 -8.86 2.40 14.02
CA MET A 202 -8.08 2.05 12.81
C MET A 202 -6.60 1.93 13.14
N LEU A 203 -6.05 0.76 12.85
CA LEU A 203 -4.63 0.44 13.01
C LEU A 203 -4.00 0.18 11.64
N ALA A 204 -2.75 0.58 11.48
CA ALA A 204 -1.86 0.05 10.45
C ALA A 204 -0.61 -0.51 11.13
N ILE A 205 0.04 -1.50 10.54
CA ILE A 205 1.28 -2.08 11.06
C ILE A 205 2.33 -2.16 9.98
N HIS A 206 3.58 -1.83 10.33
CA HIS A 206 4.71 -1.91 9.41
C HIS A 206 5.96 -2.49 10.10
N VAL A 207 6.72 -3.33 9.40
CA VAL A 207 8.02 -3.80 9.86
C VAL A 207 9.11 -2.79 9.48
N MET A 208 10.03 -2.49 10.39
CA MET A 208 11.02 -1.43 10.24
C MET A 208 12.43 -1.98 10.25
N GLY A 209 13.08 -1.99 9.07
CA GLY A 209 14.43 -2.54 8.88
C GLY A 209 15.53 -1.82 9.66
N ASN A 210 15.36 -0.56 9.96
CA ASN A 210 16.30 0.27 10.71
C ASN A 210 16.15 0.17 12.24
N LEU A 211 15.15 -0.55 12.73
CA LEU A 211 14.95 -0.81 14.16
C LEU A 211 15.43 -2.22 14.53
N PRO A 212 16.11 -2.40 15.66
CA PRO A 212 16.48 -3.73 16.15
C PRO A 212 15.24 -4.62 16.35
N ILE A 213 15.41 -5.94 16.18
CA ILE A 213 14.39 -6.90 16.56
C ILE A 213 14.09 -6.75 18.07
N GLY A 214 12.81 -6.90 18.45
CA GLY A 214 12.36 -6.65 19.83
C GLY A 214 11.99 -5.19 20.09
N SER A 215 12.33 -4.25 19.21
CA SER A 215 11.84 -2.87 19.29
C SER A 215 10.40 -2.78 18.76
N PHE A 216 9.54 -2.07 19.51
CA PHE A 216 8.17 -1.80 19.11
C PHE A 216 7.85 -0.30 19.27
N VAL A 217 7.29 0.31 18.23
CA VAL A 217 6.81 1.69 18.25
C VAL A 217 5.29 1.67 18.27
N ALA A 218 4.68 2.23 19.34
CA ALA A 218 3.23 2.20 19.50
C ALA A 218 2.51 3.05 18.43
N SER A 219 3.12 4.14 17.96
CA SER A 219 2.71 4.79 16.72
C SER A 219 3.82 5.63 16.10
N SER A 220 3.88 5.65 14.78
CA SER A 220 4.53 6.74 14.03
C SER A 220 3.73 8.03 14.17
N VAL A 221 4.38 9.18 13.94
CA VAL A 221 3.77 10.52 13.93
C VAL A 221 4.37 11.38 12.83
N GLY A 222 3.58 12.26 12.21
CA GLY A 222 4.03 13.16 11.15
C GLY A 222 4.07 12.46 9.78
N GLY A 223 5.20 12.49 9.11
CA GLY A 223 5.30 12.14 7.70
C GLY A 223 4.80 13.28 6.81
N MET A 224 5.10 13.21 5.52
CA MET A 224 4.62 14.20 4.56
C MET A 224 3.36 13.69 3.86
N ALA A 225 2.31 14.52 3.86
CA ALA A 225 1.22 14.34 2.91
C ALA A 225 1.76 14.47 1.49
N THR A 226 1.21 13.74 0.54
CA THR A 226 1.63 13.75 -0.86
C THR A 226 0.46 13.62 -1.82
N ASN A 227 0.55 14.33 -2.96
CA ASN A 227 -0.23 14.03 -4.16
C ASN A 227 0.73 13.84 -5.34
N LYS A 228 0.54 12.74 -6.06
CA LYS A 228 1.20 12.44 -7.33
C LYS A 228 0.25 12.75 -8.47
N LEU A 229 0.71 13.44 -9.49
CA LEU A 229 -0.10 13.85 -10.63
C LEU A 229 0.51 13.32 -11.93
N HIS A 230 -0.36 12.83 -12.82
CA HIS A 230 -0.03 12.55 -14.21
C HIS A 230 -0.78 13.53 -15.10
N VAL A 231 -0.10 14.10 -16.09
CA VAL A 231 -0.62 15.14 -16.98
C VAL A 231 -0.30 14.78 -18.42
N GLU A 232 -1.32 14.82 -19.26
CA GLU A 232 -1.21 14.67 -20.71
C GLU A 232 -1.46 16.02 -21.38
N PHE A 233 -0.68 16.31 -22.43
CA PHE A 233 -0.85 17.48 -23.28
C PHE A 233 -1.12 17.02 -24.71
N ALA A 234 -2.21 17.47 -25.30
CA ALA A 234 -2.62 17.16 -26.67
C ALA A 234 -2.58 18.44 -27.53
N GLY A 235 -1.69 18.45 -28.50
CA GLY A 235 -1.48 19.53 -29.42
C GLY A 235 -1.84 19.14 -30.86
N ARG A 236 -1.13 19.75 -31.84
CA ARG A 236 -1.34 19.45 -33.27
C ARG A 236 0.01 19.38 -33.99
N ALA A 237 0.24 18.25 -34.68
CA ALA A 237 1.43 18.06 -35.50
C ALA A 237 1.43 18.97 -36.73
N SER A 238 2.59 19.44 -37.13
CA SER A 238 2.84 20.11 -38.41
C SER A 238 4.30 19.90 -38.83
N HIS A 239 4.63 20.25 -40.07
CA HIS A 239 6.01 20.24 -40.53
C HIS A 239 6.78 21.43 -39.95
N ALA A 240 7.77 21.17 -39.11
CA ALA A 240 8.47 22.20 -38.32
C ALA A 240 9.10 23.34 -39.11
N SER A 241 9.42 23.14 -40.42
CA SER A 241 9.98 24.17 -41.29
C SER A 241 9.07 24.64 -42.42
N ALA A 242 8.06 23.83 -42.84
CA ALA A 242 7.19 24.18 -43.96
C ALA A 242 5.88 24.85 -43.53
N ALA A 243 5.37 24.50 -42.34
CA ALA A 243 4.11 25.04 -41.82
C ALA A 243 4.16 25.08 -40.27
N PRO A 244 5.14 25.71 -39.63
CA PRO A 244 5.29 25.72 -38.17
C PRO A 244 4.11 26.39 -37.46
N GLU A 245 3.48 27.39 -38.09
CA GLU A 245 2.31 28.13 -37.58
C GLU A 245 1.03 27.29 -37.46
N GLU A 246 0.93 26.17 -38.20
CA GLU A 246 -0.19 25.26 -38.12
C GLU A 246 -0.11 24.33 -36.89
N GLY A 247 1.10 24.15 -36.34
CA GLY A 247 1.33 23.28 -35.18
C GLY A 247 0.88 23.88 -33.86
N ARG A 248 0.63 22.99 -32.89
CA ARG A 248 0.47 23.31 -31.46
C ARG A 248 1.39 22.38 -30.69
N ASN A 249 2.45 22.92 -30.09
CA ASN A 249 3.57 22.13 -29.57
C ASN A 249 3.29 21.67 -28.12
N ALA A 250 2.82 20.44 -27.99
CA ALA A 250 2.55 19.82 -26.68
C ALA A 250 3.82 19.67 -25.81
N LEU A 251 4.97 19.35 -26.41
CA LEU A 251 6.23 19.16 -25.66
C LEU A 251 6.73 20.49 -25.07
N LEU A 252 6.58 21.61 -25.78
CA LEU A 252 6.93 22.90 -25.23
C LEU A 252 5.97 23.32 -24.10
N ALA A 253 4.66 23.02 -24.22
CA ALA A 253 3.69 23.23 -23.16
C ALA A 253 4.05 22.44 -21.90
N ALA A 254 4.32 21.14 -22.04
CA ALA A 254 4.73 20.28 -20.93
C ALA A 254 6.05 20.74 -20.29
N SER A 255 7.04 21.16 -21.10
CA SER A 255 8.32 21.70 -20.62
C SER A 255 8.14 23.00 -19.83
N ALA A 256 7.28 23.91 -20.33
CA ALA A 256 6.98 25.17 -19.64
C ALA A 256 6.20 24.93 -18.34
N ALA A 257 5.25 23.98 -18.34
CA ALA A 257 4.53 23.56 -17.14
C ALA A 257 5.50 22.97 -16.10
N ALA A 258 6.40 22.08 -16.50
CA ALA A 258 7.42 21.50 -15.64
C ALA A 258 8.31 22.58 -14.98
N PHE A 259 8.80 23.54 -15.75
CA PHE A 259 9.57 24.67 -15.24
C PHE A 259 8.74 25.54 -14.30
N GLY A 260 7.48 25.85 -14.67
CA GLY A 260 6.55 26.63 -13.87
C GLY A 260 6.24 25.98 -12.52
N ILE A 261 5.96 24.68 -12.50
CA ILE A 261 5.72 23.88 -11.27
C ILE A 261 6.94 23.97 -10.33
N MET A 262 8.15 23.74 -10.85
CA MET A 262 9.36 23.79 -10.04
C MET A 262 9.68 25.19 -9.53
N SER A 263 9.17 26.23 -10.17
CA SER A 263 9.35 27.66 -9.81
C SER A 263 8.31 28.17 -8.81
N LEU A 264 7.28 27.40 -8.46
CA LEU A 264 6.26 27.83 -7.50
C LEU A 264 6.89 28.18 -6.14
N PRO A 265 6.45 29.30 -5.51
CA PRO A 265 6.96 29.69 -4.20
C PRO A 265 6.63 28.63 -3.15
N ARG A 266 7.59 28.36 -2.27
CA ARG A 266 7.40 27.51 -1.10
C ARG A 266 6.65 28.24 0.00
N PHE A 267 6.10 27.51 0.95
CA PHE A 267 5.38 28.07 2.09
C PHE A 267 6.33 28.32 3.27
N SER A 268 6.11 29.39 4.01
CA SER A 268 6.85 29.69 5.23
C SER A 268 6.25 29.01 6.47
N THR A 269 5.04 28.50 6.36
CA THR A 269 4.27 27.87 7.45
C THR A 269 4.39 26.35 7.50
N ALA A 270 4.93 25.73 6.44
CA ALA A 270 5.09 24.28 6.32
C ALA A 270 6.28 23.93 5.45
N ASP A 271 6.86 22.76 5.70
CA ASP A 271 7.89 22.19 4.82
C ASP A 271 7.24 21.58 3.59
N THR A 272 7.63 22.06 2.40
CA THR A 272 7.01 21.67 1.14
C THR A 272 8.05 21.18 0.13
N ARG A 273 7.66 20.18 -0.66
CA ARG A 273 8.47 19.66 -1.78
C ARG A 273 7.64 19.63 -3.05
N LEU A 274 8.29 19.88 -4.17
CA LEU A 274 7.79 19.66 -5.52
C LEU A 274 8.86 18.93 -6.32
N ASN A 275 8.44 17.97 -7.13
CA ASN A 275 9.32 17.29 -8.06
C ASN A 275 8.58 16.97 -9.36
N VAL A 276 9.18 17.25 -10.50
CA VAL A 276 8.77 16.71 -11.80
C VAL A 276 9.68 15.53 -12.09
N GLY A 277 9.11 14.33 -12.05
CA GLY A 277 9.86 13.07 -12.14
C GLY A 277 10.08 12.59 -13.58
N THR A 278 9.06 12.78 -14.43
CA THR A 278 9.14 12.41 -15.86
C THR A 278 8.61 13.52 -16.75
N LEU A 279 9.15 13.58 -17.96
CA LEU A 279 8.71 14.44 -19.05
C LEU A 279 9.03 13.74 -20.36
N ASP A 280 8.00 13.31 -21.09
CA ASP A 280 8.11 12.58 -22.34
C ASP A 280 7.29 13.26 -23.43
N GLY A 281 7.70 13.12 -24.71
CA GLY A 281 6.89 13.62 -25.81
C GLY A 281 7.67 13.82 -27.12
N GLY A 282 6.89 13.93 -28.19
CA GLY A 282 7.39 14.14 -29.55
C GLY A 282 7.88 12.88 -30.24
N ASP A 283 7.86 12.90 -31.59
CA ASP A 283 8.19 11.74 -32.42
C ASP A 283 9.49 11.94 -33.21
N ASN A 284 9.70 13.14 -33.78
CA ASN A 284 10.86 13.42 -34.62
C ASN A 284 11.19 14.92 -34.64
N VAL A 285 12.45 15.26 -34.90
CA VAL A 285 12.99 16.65 -34.88
C VAL A 285 12.37 17.58 -35.93
N ASN A 286 11.78 17.07 -36.99
CA ASN A 286 11.14 17.86 -38.07
C ASN A 286 9.61 17.89 -37.97
N ILE A 287 9.03 17.38 -36.87
CA ILE A 287 7.59 17.39 -36.61
C ILE A 287 7.35 18.24 -35.36
N VAL A 288 6.37 19.16 -35.38
CA VAL A 288 5.87 19.83 -34.17
C VAL A 288 5.18 18.77 -33.32
N PRO A 289 5.60 18.53 -32.06
CA PRO A 289 5.02 17.49 -31.21
C PRO A 289 3.55 17.71 -30.90
N ALA A 290 2.71 16.72 -31.23
CA ALA A 290 1.28 16.73 -30.93
C ALA A 290 0.93 16.15 -29.58
N HIS A 291 1.86 15.44 -28.93
CA HIS A 291 1.65 14.78 -27.65
C HIS A 291 2.86 14.97 -26.73
N ALA A 292 2.58 15.18 -25.44
CA ALA A 292 3.56 15.09 -24.38
C ALA A 292 2.88 14.72 -23.05
N ALA A 293 3.63 14.10 -22.15
CA ALA A 293 3.19 13.76 -20.80
C ALA A 293 4.23 14.22 -19.77
N LEU A 294 3.77 14.55 -18.56
CA LEU A 294 4.63 14.72 -17.39
C LEU A 294 4.02 14.04 -16.15
N ALA A 295 4.88 13.56 -15.26
CA ALA A 295 4.47 13.16 -13.94
C ALA A 295 5.22 13.98 -12.89
N CYS A 296 4.48 14.45 -11.87
CA CYS A 296 5.02 15.24 -10.79
C CYS A 296 4.43 14.86 -9.44
N GLU A 297 5.08 15.28 -8.35
CA GLU A 297 4.56 15.14 -7.01
C GLU A 297 4.65 16.45 -6.23
N ALA A 298 3.67 16.65 -5.36
CA ALA A 298 3.65 17.71 -4.36
C ALA A 298 3.59 17.08 -2.97
N ARG A 299 4.40 17.58 -2.02
CA ARG A 299 4.43 17.11 -0.64
C ARG A 299 4.40 18.30 0.33
N ALA A 300 3.76 18.08 1.49
CA ALA A 300 3.81 19.02 2.62
C ALA A 300 3.69 18.27 3.95
N ASP A 301 4.24 18.83 5.01
CA ASP A 301 4.06 18.33 6.39
C ASP A 301 2.77 18.85 7.05
N ASP A 302 1.92 19.54 6.26
CA ASP A 302 0.60 20.01 6.63
C ASP A 302 -0.40 19.74 5.49
N ASP A 303 -1.56 19.16 5.83
CA ASP A 303 -2.55 18.72 4.83
C ASP A 303 -3.21 19.91 4.10
N ASP A 304 -3.51 21.03 4.81
CA ASP A 304 -4.14 22.21 4.21
C ASP A 304 -3.16 22.92 3.28
N VAL A 305 -1.88 22.95 3.64
CA VAL A 305 -0.81 23.48 2.78
C VAL A 305 -0.64 22.62 1.54
N LEU A 306 -0.74 21.27 1.66
CA LEU A 306 -0.70 20.40 0.48
C LEU A 306 -1.85 20.71 -0.49
N VAL A 307 -3.08 20.86 0.01
CA VAL A 307 -4.24 21.19 -0.82
C VAL A 307 -4.00 22.48 -1.61
N GLU A 308 -3.50 23.53 -0.94
CA GLU A 308 -3.19 24.79 -1.62
C GLU A 308 -2.02 24.66 -2.62
N LEU A 309 -1.00 23.87 -2.29
CA LEU A 309 0.14 23.61 -3.17
C LEU A 309 -0.29 22.88 -4.45
N VAL A 310 -1.12 21.84 -4.32
CA VAL A 310 -1.69 21.08 -5.46
C VAL A 310 -2.54 22.00 -6.34
N ARG A 311 -3.41 22.81 -5.76
CA ARG A 311 -4.19 23.80 -6.50
C ARG A 311 -3.32 24.76 -7.33
N ARG A 312 -2.15 25.16 -6.81
CA ARG A 312 -1.18 25.99 -7.58
C ARG A 312 -0.53 25.20 -8.70
N VAL A 313 -0.23 23.93 -8.49
CA VAL A 313 0.30 23.02 -9.54
C VAL A 313 -0.72 22.88 -10.66
N GLU A 314 -1.99 22.56 -10.34
CA GLU A 314 -3.07 22.43 -11.32
C GLU A 314 -3.29 23.73 -12.10
N ASN A 315 -3.31 24.88 -11.44
CA ASN A 315 -3.40 26.18 -12.11
C ASN A 315 -2.22 26.41 -13.08
N MET A 316 -1.00 26.04 -12.69
CA MET A 316 0.16 26.15 -13.57
C MET A 316 0.00 25.27 -14.82
N ILE A 317 -0.50 24.05 -14.68
CA ILE A 317 -0.76 23.12 -15.78
C ILE A 317 -1.78 23.73 -16.75
N VAL A 318 -2.98 24.05 -16.25
CA VAL A 318 -4.10 24.58 -17.04
C VAL A 318 -3.73 25.86 -17.80
N HIS A 319 -3.13 26.83 -17.12
CA HIS A 319 -2.80 28.11 -17.75
C HIS A 319 -1.61 28.01 -18.72
N THR A 320 -0.68 27.09 -18.49
CA THR A 320 0.40 26.82 -19.43
C THR A 320 -0.15 26.15 -20.70
N ALA A 321 -1.02 25.15 -20.57
CA ALA A 321 -1.69 24.53 -21.73
C ALA A 321 -2.42 25.57 -22.58
N ALA A 322 -3.20 26.44 -21.95
CA ALA A 322 -3.91 27.51 -22.63
C ALA A 322 -2.97 28.51 -23.34
N ALA A 323 -1.82 28.85 -22.75
CA ALA A 323 -0.84 29.75 -23.35
C ALA A 323 -0.18 29.18 -24.62
N TYR A 324 -0.08 27.84 -24.73
CA TYR A 324 0.44 27.12 -25.89
C TYR A 324 -0.65 26.64 -26.85
N GLU A 325 -1.91 26.94 -26.57
CA GLU A 325 -3.08 26.52 -27.35
C GLU A 325 -3.15 25.00 -27.53
N VAL A 326 -2.84 24.24 -26.47
CA VAL A 326 -2.95 22.78 -26.40
C VAL A 326 -4.04 22.39 -25.40
N ASP A 327 -4.68 21.27 -25.62
CA ASP A 327 -5.56 20.65 -24.62
C ASP A 327 -4.72 19.94 -23.55
N GLU A 328 -5.25 19.88 -22.31
CA GLU A 328 -4.62 19.13 -21.23
C GLU A 328 -5.65 18.28 -20.49
N THR A 329 -5.17 17.15 -19.95
CA THR A 329 -5.88 16.38 -18.95
C THR A 329 -4.92 16.02 -17.84
N HIS A 330 -5.37 16.08 -16.59
CA HIS A 330 -4.56 15.69 -15.45
C HIS A 330 -5.38 14.90 -14.45
N GLN A 331 -4.69 14.02 -13.73
CA GLN A 331 -5.30 13.21 -12.67
C GLN A 331 -4.33 12.99 -11.51
N ILE A 332 -4.88 12.87 -10.31
CA ILE A 332 -4.10 12.44 -9.14
C ILE A 332 -3.97 10.92 -9.21
N THR A 333 -2.72 10.43 -9.28
CA THR A 333 -2.40 9.01 -9.39
C THR A 333 -2.02 8.37 -8.06
N GLY A 334 -1.84 9.16 -7.01
CA GLY A 334 -1.55 8.67 -5.67
C GLY A 334 -1.66 9.78 -4.66
N ARG A 335 -2.10 9.44 -3.44
CA ARG A 335 -2.24 10.41 -2.34
C ARG A 335 -2.05 9.77 -0.97
N ALA A 336 -1.48 10.56 -0.06
CA ALA A 336 -1.45 10.27 1.37
C ALA A 336 -1.60 11.56 2.16
N CYS A 337 -2.11 11.49 3.39
CA CYS A 337 -2.17 12.62 4.32
C CYS A 337 -1.09 12.52 5.40
N THR A 338 -0.93 13.54 6.22
CA THR A 338 -0.08 13.49 7.42
C THR A 338 -0.65 12.53 8.46
N LEU A 339 0.21 11.84 9.21
CA LEU A 339 -0.20 10.97 10.31
C LEU A 339 -0.29 11.77 11.62
N ARG A 340 -1.47 11.74 12.24
CA ARG A 340 -1.74 12.31 13.56
C ARG A 340 -2.43 11.22 14.40
N PRO A 341 -1.67 10.41 15.15
CA PRO A 341 -2.26 9.34 15.94
C PRO A 341 -2.98 9.89 17.17
N ASP A 342 -3.94 9.13 17.69
CA ASP A 342 -4.69 9.49 18.88
C ASP A 342 -3.97 9.01 20.14
N ASP A 343 -3.62 9.92 21.04
CA ASP A 343 -2.84 9.66 22.26
C ASP A 343 -3.42 8.56 23.13
N GLU A 344 -4.75 8.51 23.28
CA GLU A 344 -5.46 7.47 24.04
C GLU A 344 -5.15 6.06 23.50
N LEU A 345 -5.22 5.90 22.16
CA LEU A 345 -4.97 4.62 21.51
C LEU A 345 -3.47 4.26 21.55
N VAL A 346 -2.60 5.25 21.37
CA VAL A 346 -1.14 5.07 21.48
C VAL A 346 -0.72 4.62 22.88
N ASP A 347 -1.29 5.22 23.93
CA ASP A 347 -1.00 4.83 25.32
C ASP A 347 -1.48 3.41 25.62
N ALA A 348 -2.67 3.03 25.12
CA ALA A 348 -3.18 1.66 25.26
C ALA A 348 -2.28 0.63 24.56
N ILE A 349 -1.84 0.94 23.33
CA ILE A 349 -0.92 0.08 22.57
C ILE A 349 0.42 -0.05 23.28
N ALA A 350 1.02 1.05 23.76
CA ALA A 350 2.30 1.03 24.47
C ALA A 350 2.22 0.20 25.77
N ALA A 351 1.15 0.34 26.53
CA ALA A 351 0.94 -0.42 27.77
C ALA A 351 0.80 -1.93 27.53
N VAL A 352 0.13 -2.33 26.44
CA VAL A 352 0.04 -3.74 26.06
C VAL A 352 1.37 -4.27 25.56
N ALA A 353 2.07 -3.50 24.72
CA ALA A 353 3.34 -3.92 24.12
C ALA A 353 4.42 -4.22 25.16
N ASP A 354 4.49 -3.43 26.24
CA ASP A 354 5.49 -3.58 27.33
C ASP A 354 5.44 -4.96 28.02
N GLY A 355 4.32 -5.68 27.93
CA GLY A 355 4.16 -7.04 28.49
C GLY A 355 4.18 -8.15 27.46
N CYS A 356 4.34 -7.86 26.17
CA CYS A 356 4.20 -8.85 25.11
C CYS A 356 5.48 -9.68 24.89
N PRO A 357 5.36 -10.98 24.62
CA PRO A 357 6.49 -11.83 24.31
C PRO A 357 7.29 -11.32 23.10
N GLY A 358 8.62 -11.23 23.27
CA GLY A 358 9.55 -10.80 22.22
C GLY A 358 9.71 -9.29 22.11
N VAL A 359 8.92 -8.48 22.81
CA VAL A 359 9.14 -7.03 22.93
C VAL A 359 10.19 -6.79 24.00
N GLU A 360 11.29 -6.14 23.63
CA GLU A 360 12.41 -5.78 24.50
C GLU A 360 12.42 -4.27 24.82
N SER A 361 11.86 -3.46 23.93
CA SER A 361 11.75 -2.02 24.13
C SER A 361 10.50 -1.46 23.46
N VAL A 362 9.81 -0.57 24.17
CA VAL A 362 8.63 0.14 23.67
C VAL A 362 8.96 1.62 23.50
N ILE A 363 8.73 2.14 22.31
CA ILE A 363 8.82 3.56 21.97
C ILE A 363 7.38 4.06 21.78
N ARG A 364 6.95 5.03 22.58
CA ARG A 364 5.59 5.54 22.51
C ARG A 364 5.26 6.11 21.13
N THR A 365 6.11 7.02 20.63
CA THR A 365 5.97 7.61 19.28
C THR A 365 7.34 7.81 18.66
N ALA A 366 7.43 7.63 17.34
CA ALA A 366 8.61 7.94 16.54
C ALA A 366 8.20 8.70 15.27
N PRO A 367 9.09 9.52 14.68
CA PRO A 367 8.82 10.15 13.40
C PRO A 367 8.53 9.10 12.30
N GLY A 368 7.50 9.33 11.49
CA GLY A 368 7.24 8.52 10.30
C GLY A 368 8.36 8.68 9.26
N LEU A 369 8.72 7.59 8.56
CA LEU A 369 9.83 7.60 7.60
C LEU A 369 9.43 8.11 6.22
N GLY A 370 8.15 8.18 5.88
CA GLY A 370 7.70 8.54 4.54
C GLY A 370 6.22 8.91 4.48
N SER A 371 5.68 8.88 3.27
CA SER A 371 4.25 8.94 3.02
C SER A 371 3.73 7.52 2.84
N ASP A 372 2.66 7.18 3.56
CA ASP A 372 1.96 5.90 3.45
C ASP A 372 0.45 6.19 3.36
N ASP A 373 -0.24 5.52 2.47
CA ASP A 373 -1.67 5.77 2.24
C ASP A 373 -2.60 5.16 3.30
N ALA A 374 -2.09 4.28 4.18
CA ALA A 374 -2.81 3.86 5.39
C ALA A 374 -3.25 5.04 6.26
N HIS A 375 -2.51 6.16 6.19
CA HIS A 375 -2.88 7.39 6.88
C HIS A 375 -4.27 7.90 6.47
N LEU A 376 -4.71 7.63 5.23
CA LEU A 376 -6.06 7.98 4.76
C LEU A 376 -7.13 7.16 5.48
N LEU A 377 -6.90 5.86 5.68
CA LEU A 377 -7.82 4.98 6.44
C LEU A 377 -7.92 5.42 7.90
N ILE A 378 -6.77 5.73 8.53
CA ILE A 378 -6.71 6.29 9.89
C ILE A 378 -7.49 7.61 9.96
N ARG A 379 -7.25 8.52 9.04
CA ARG A 379 -7.92 9.81 8.97
C ARG A 379 -9.43 9.68 8.75
N ASN A 380 -9.89 8.74 7.92
CA ASN A 380 -11.31 8.46 7.71
C ASN A 380 -12.00 8.02 9.02
N ALA A 381 -11.38 7.10 9.76
CA ALA A 381 -11.90 6.67 11.06
C ALA A 381 -11.98 7.84 12.06
N GLN A 382 -10.94 8.67 12.14
CA GLN A 382 -10.90 9.87 13.00
C GLN A 382 -11.98 10.90 12.65
N GLN A 383 -12.20 11.18 11.36
CA GLN A 383 -13.24 12.11 10.88
C GLN A 383 -14.65 11.64 11.23
N ARG A 384 -14.84 10.33 11.46
CA ARG A 384 -16.09 9.71 11.90
C ARG A 384 -16.19 9.55 13.42
N GLY A 385 -15.24 10.15 14.18
CA GLY A 385 -15.20 10.12 15.64
C GLY A 385 -14.51 8.89 16.24
N GLY A 386 -13.82 8.11 15.42
CA GLY A 386 -12.98 7.01 15.85
C GLY A 386 -11.56 7.46 16.22
N LEU A 387 -10.69 6.48 16.51
CA LEU A 387 -9.27 6.67 16.84
C LEU A 387 -8.40 5.92 15.85
N GLY A 388 -7.13 6.37 15.70
CA GLY A 388 -6.18 5.71 14.82
C GLY A 388 -4.73 5.75 15.30
N ALA A 389 -3.96 4.72 14.94
CA ALA A 389 -2.54 4.61 15.21
C ALA A 389 -1.83 3.80 14.12
N TYR A 390 -0.52 4.07 13.94
CA TYR A 390 0.33 3.40 12.96
C TYR A 390 1.52 2.74 13.66
N LEU A 391 1.43 1.44 13.88
CA LEU A 391 2.36 0.63 14.66
C LEU A 391 3.59 0.25 13.84
N ASN A 392 4.78 0.19 14.49
CA ASN A 392 5.97 -0.33 13.84
C ASN A 392 6.66 -1.40 14.69
N VAL A 393 7.13 -2.44 14.00
CA VAL A 393 7.87 -3.55 14.59
C VAL A 393 9.28 -3.57 14.03
N GLY A 394 10.30 -3.55 14.86
CA GLY A 394 11.69 -3.68 14.43
C GLY A 394 11.91 -5.05 13.76
N CYS A 395 12.52 -5.06 12.58
CA CYS A 395 12.86 -6.29 11.85
C CYS A 395 14.35 -6.40 11.46
N ALA A 396 15.18 -5.47 11.90
CA ALA A 396 16.64 -5.54 11.79
C ALA A 396 17.15 -5.97 10.40
N SER A 397 16.63 -5.39 9.32
CA SER A 397 17.01 -5.73 7.96
C SER A 397 18.50 -5.46 7.70
N PRO A 398 19.20 -6.35 6.95
CA PRO A 398 20.59 -6.13 6.55
C PRO A 398 20.78 -4.97 5.57
N ALA A 399 19.71 -4.52 4.90
CA ALA A 399 19.70 -3.42 3.95
C ALA A 399 18.50 -2.50 4.19
N PRO A 400 18.54 -1.24 3.75
CA PRO A 400 17.39 -0.34 3.87
C PRO A 400 16.20 -0.82 3.05
N HIS A 401 14.99 -0.32 3.39
CA HIS A 401 13.80 -0.51 2.56
C HIS A 401 14.08 -0.09 1.11
N HIS A 402 13.40 -0.72 0.15
CA HIS A 402 13.52 -0.50 -1.30
C HIS A 402 14.90 -0.86 -1.87
N ASN A 403 15.66 -1.71 -1.16
CA ASN A 403 16.92 -2.25 -1.62
C ASN A 403 16.78 -3.71 -2.05
N ASP A 404 17.50 -4.15 -3.07
CA ASP A 404 17.49 -5.52 -3.61
C ASP A 404 17.95 -6.61 -2.63
N ARG A 405 18.48 -6.20 -1.46
CA ARG A 405 18.92 -7.07 -0.35
C ARG A 405 18.14 -6.86 0.94
N PHE A 406 17.02 -6.14 0.88
CA PHE A 406 16.14 -6.03 2.03
C PHE A 406 15.64 -7.43 2.43
N ASP A 407 15.61 -7.71 3.73
CA ASP A 407 14.98 -8.90 4.30
C ASP A 407 14.59 -8.61 5.75
N ALA A 408 13.40 -9.03 6.14
CA ALA A 408 12.91 -8.83 7.49
C ALA A 408 13.23 -10.03 8.37
N ASP A 409 13.75 -9.81 9.57
CA ASP A 409 13.82 -10.86 10.59
C ASP A 409 12.40 -11.35 10.91
N GLU A 410 12.14 -12.60 10.59
CA GLU A 410 10.81 -13.24 10.66
C GLU A 410 10.21 -13.27 12.08
N ARG A 411 11.03 -13.06 13.13
CA ARG A 411 10.56 -12.92 14.51
C ARG A 411 9.65 -11.70 14.69
N SER A 412 9.78 -10.67 13.84
CA SER A 412 8.92 -9.49 13.82
C SER A 412 7.44 -9.84 13.65
N ILE A 413 7.12 -10.91 12.89
CA ILE A 413 5.75 -11.40 12.68
C ILE A 413 5.12 -11.79 14.03
N ALA A 414 5.82 -12.63 14.80
CA ALA A 414 5.30 -13.08 16.09
C ALA A 414 5.13 -11.94 17.10
N ILE A 415 6.03 -10.95 17.08
CA ILE A 415 5.97 -9.75 17.92
C ILE A 415 4.73 -8.91 17.56
N GLY A 416 4.56 -8.60 16.27
CA GLY A 416 3.42 -7.82 15.78
C GLY A 416 2.09 -8.48 16.14
N VAL A 417 1.97 -9.78 15.91
CA VAL A 417 0.76 -10.57 16.26
C VAL A 417 0.50 -10.54 17.77
N ALA A 418 1.54 -10.73 18.61
CA ALA A 418 1.35 -10.77 20.07
C ALA A 418 0.82 -9.44 20.61
N VAL A 419 1.33 -8.31 20.11
CA VAL A 419 0.86 -6.98 20.55
C VAL A 419 -0.58 -6.73 20.06
N LEU A 420 -0.89 -7.02 18.82
CA LEU A 420 -2.23 -6.85 18.26
C LEU A 420 -3.26 -7.75 18.96
N GLU A 421 -2.93 -9.03 19.17
CA GLU A 421 -3.80 -9.96 19.91
C GLU A 421 -4.04 -9.47 21.34
N GLY A 422 -2.97 -9.07 22.04
CA GLY A 422 -3.05 -8.51 23.40
C GLY A 422 -3.96 -7.27 23.46
N LEU A 423 -3.82 -6.35 22.50
CA LEU A 423 -4.62 -5.14 22.41
C LEU A 423 -6.11 -5.44 22.19
N LEU A 424 -6.44 -6.32 21.24
CA LEU A 424 -7.83 -6.67 20.94
C LEU A 424 -8.50 -7.42 22.09
N ARG A 425 -7.79 -8.35 22.77
CA ARG A 425 -8.33 -9.10 23.90
C ARG A 425 -8.52 -8.25 25.15
N ALA A 426 -7.66 -7.24 25.38
CA ALA A 426 -7.71 -6.33 26.52
C ALA A 426 -8.73 -5.19 26.34
N ALA A 427 -9.25 -4.96 25.13
CA ALA A 427 -10.23 -3.89 24.89
C ALA A 427 -11.50 -4.08 25.73
N SER A 428 -12.05 -2.96 26.21
CA SER A 428 -13.26 -2.92 27.06
C SER A 428 -14.43 -2.28 26.32
#